data_27758e8e43f897ec9db22bb9edb2d802
#
_entry.id   27758e8e43f897ec9db22bb9edb2d802
#
_cell.length_a   1.000
_cell.length_b   1.000
_cell.length_c   1.000
_cell.angle_alpha   90.00
_cell.angle_beta   90.00
_cell.angle_gamma   90.00
#
_symmetry.space_group_name_H-M   'P 1'
#
loop_
_entity.id
_entity.type
_entity.pdbx_description
1 polymer ?
#
loop_
_entity_poly.entity_id
_entity_poly.type
_entity_poly.pdbx_seq_one_letter_code
_entity_poly.pdbx_strand_id
1 'polypeptide(L)' 'MAVSYKKLWKLLIDRDMTKTMLRKQAGITTAALAKLGKNENVNTEVLVKICNTLKCDISDIMELTDERTEQ' A
#
# COMPACT_ATOMS: atom_id res chain seq x y z
N MET A 1 -8.09 -11.31 -11.18
CA MET A 1 -8.10 -10.50 -9.96
C MET A 1 -6.89 -9.57 -9.94
N ALA A 2 -7.04 -8.46 -9.31
CA ALA A 2 -5.98 -7.46 -9.22
C ALA A 2 -5.80 -7.03 -7.78
N VAL A 3 -4.66 -6.40 -7.49
CA VAL A 3 -4.43 -5.87 -6.15
C VAL A 3 -4.92 -4.43 -6.07
N SER A 4 -5.37 -4.04 -4.88
CA SER A 4 -5.77 -2.67 -4.60
C SER A 4 -5.17 -2.25 -3.27
N TYR A 5 -4.60 -1.06 -3.24
CA TYR A 5 -4.00 -0.51 -2.01
C TYR A 5 -4.85 0.63 -1.45
N LYS A 6 -6.11 0.65 -1.81
CA LYS A 6 -7.02 1.69 -1.36
C LYS A 6 -7.07 1.77 0.16
N LYS A 7 -7.03 0.60 0.81
CA LYS A 7 -7.04 0.56 2.27
C LYS A 7 -5.83 1.27 2.87
N LEU A 8 -4.67 1.13 2.21
CA LEU A 8 -3.45 1.80 2.66
C LEU A 8 -3.64 3.32 2.66
N TRP A 9 -4.20 3.85 1.59
CA TRP A 9 -4.39 5.30 1.50
C TRP A 9 -5.37 5.80 2.54
N LYS A 10 -6.42 5.06 2.80
CA LYS A 10 -7.36 5.41 3.85
C LYS A 10 -6.71 5.38 5.23
N LEU A 11 -5.86 4.38 5.46
CA LEU A 11 -5.15 4.27 6.73
C LEU A 11 -4.20 5.45 6.95
N LEU A 12 -3.53 5.89 5.90
CA LEU A 12 -2.66 7.06 5.98
C LEU A 12 -3.45 8.32 6.35
N ILE A 13 -4.62 8.48 5.75
CA ILE A 13 -5.47 9.61 6.06
C ILE A 13 -5.87 9.58 7.53
N ASP A 14 -6.24 8.41 8.03
CA ASP A 14 -6.62 8.25 9.42
C ASP A 14 -5.48 8.58 10.38
N ARG A 15 -4.24 8.44 9.94
CA ARG A 15 -3.06 8.67 10.76
C ARG A 15 -2.39 10.00 10.46
N ASP A 16 -3.02 10.83 9.63
CA ASP A 16 -2.45 12.12 9.23
C ASP A 16 -1.06 11.99 8.64
N MET A 17 -0.84 10.94 7.84
CA MET A 17 0.43 10.69 7.18
C MET A 17 0.31 10.95 5.69
N THR A 18 1.37 11.51 5.11
CA THR A 18 1.47 11.66 3.67
C THR A 18 2.17 10.46 3.07
N LYS A 19 2.06 10.30 1.77
CA LYS A 19 2.79 9.22 1.08
C LYS A 19 4.29 9.37 1.24
N THR A 20 4.77 10.61 1.21
CA THR A 20 6.20 10.88 1.40
C THR A 20 6.65 10.46 2.80
N MET A 21 5.84 10.73 3.82
CA MET A 21 6.16 10.32 5.18
C MET A 21 6.23 8.80 5.27
N LEU A 22 5.27 8.11 4.67
CA LEU A 22 5.27 6.66 4.66
C LEU A 22 6.54 6.13 4.01
N ARG A 23 6.91 6.68 2.84
CA ARG A 23 8.10 6.22 2.13
C ARG A 23 9.34 6.36 3.01
N LYS A 24 9.50 7.49 3.66
CA LYS A 24 10.67 7.73 4.49
C LYS A 24 10.69 6.84 5.72
N GLN A 25 9.56 6.69 6.38
CA GLN A 25 9.50 5.90 7.61
C GLN A 25 9.62 4.40 7.34
N ALA A 26 9.02 3.93 6.27
CA ALA A 26 9.09 2.51 5.92
C ALA A 26 10.39 2.15 5.22
N GLY A 27 11.11 3.13 4.70
CA GLY A 27 12.37 2.86 4.01
C GLY A 27 12.16 2.21 2.65
N ILE A 28 11.06 2.55 1.97
CA ILE A 28 10.81 2.02 0.63
C ILE A 28 11.23 3.05 -0.41
N THR A 29 11.42 2.57 -1.66
CA THR A 29 11.88 3.43 -2.72
C THR A 29 10.74 4.24 -3.31
N THR A 30 11.08 5.32 -4.02
CA THR A 30 10.11 6.12 -4.75
C THR A 30 9.40 5.27 -5.81
N ALA A 31 10.14 4.36 -6.45
CA ALA A 31 9.56 3.48 -7.46
C ALA A 31 8.51 2.55 -6.84
N ALA A 32 8.79 2.02 -5.64
CA ALA A 32 7.82 1.18 -4.95
C ALA A 32 6.57 1.97 -4.59
N LEU A 33 6.74 3.19 -4.11
CA LEU A 33 5.60 4.05 -3.78
C LEU A 33 4.75 4.35 -5.03
N ALA A 34 5.40 4.58 -6.17
CA ALA A 34 4.69 4.84 -7.41
C ALA A 34 3.86 3.62 -7.84
N LYS A 35 4.41 2.42 -7.67
CA LYS A 35 3.68 1.20 -7.99
C LYS A 35 2.46 1.04 -7.09
N LEU A 36 2.60 1.35 -5.82
CA LEU A 36 1.47 1.31 -4.90
C LEU A 36 0.36 2.26 -5.34
N GLY A 37 0.74 3.44 -5.81
CA GLY A 37 -0.24 4.42 -6.29
C GLY A 37 -0.97 3.99 -7.55
N LYS A 38 -0.39 3.05 -8.31
CA LYS A 38 -1.00 2.53 -9.53
C LYS A 38 -1.64 1.16 -9.34
N ASN A 39 -1.69 0.67 -8.12
CA ASN A 39 -2.21 -0.67 -7.82
C ASN A 39 -1.43 -1.75 -8.56
N GLU A 40 -0.12 -1.56 -8.68
CA GLU A 40 0.75 -2.55 -9.31
C GLU A 40 1.36 -3.45 -8.25
N ASN A 41 1.87 -4.60 -8.70
CA ASN A 41 2.49 -5.55 -7.78
C ASN A 41 3.80 -5.00 -7.23
N VAL A 42 4.03 -5.21 -5.95
CA VAL A 42 5.29 -4.87 -5.30
C VAL A 42 5.80 -6.10 -4.56
N ASN A 43 7.08 -6.07 -4.18
CA ASN A 43 7.67 -7.16 -3.43
C ASN A 43 7.01 -7.29 -2.06
N THR A 44 6.93 -8.52 -1.57
CA THR A 44 6.42 -8.76 -0.23
C THR A 44 7.24 -7.99 0.81
N GLU A 45 8.54 -7.82 0.56
CA GLU A 45 9.40 -7.07 1.47
C GLU A 45 8.90 -5.64 1.65
N VAL A 46 8.42 -5.01 0.58
CA VAL A 46 7.85 -3.67 0.66
C VAL A 46 6.63 -3.67 1.55
N LEU A 47 5.77 -4.67 1.37
CA LEU A 47 4.55 -4.78 2.17
C LEU A 47 4.88 -4.98 3.64
N VAL A 48 5.87 -5.82 3.94
CA VAL A 48 6.29 -6.05 5.31
C VAL A 48 6.81 -4.78 5.95
N LYS A 49 7.59 -4.00 5.22
CA LYS A 49 8.12 -2.74 5.73
C LYS A 49 7.00 -1.75 6.06
N ILE A 50 6.00 -1.69 5.20
CA ILE A 50 4.85 -0.81 5.43
C ILE A 50 4.08 -1.28 6.67
N CYS A 51 3.83 -2.57 6.78
CA CYS A 51 3.10 -3.11 7.91
C CYS A 51 3.85 -2.87 9.22
N ASN A 52 5.17 -3.03 9.21
CA ASN A 52 5.97 -2.76 10.40
C ASN A 52 5.91 -1.29 10.80
N THR A 53 5.91 -0.40 9.82
CA THR A 53 5.86 1.04 10.08
C THR A 53 4.51 1.44 10.65
N LEU A 54 3.43 0.90 10.10
CA LEU A 54 2.08 1.25 10.50
C LEU A 54 1.53 0.33 11.59
N LYS A 55 2.29 -0.73 11.93
CA LYS A 55 1.90 -1.70 12.96
C LYS A 55 0.55 -2.29 12.66
N CYS A 56 0.42 -2.82 11.46
CA CYS A 56 -0.82 -3.42 10.98
C CYS A 56 -0.51 -4.68 10.18
N ASP A 57 -1.55 -5.36 9.73
CA ASP A 57 -1.40 -6.56 8.93
C ASP A 57 -1.55 -6.21 7.45
N ILE A 58 -1.15 -7.14 6.58
CA ILE A 58 -1.27 -6.94 5.13
C ILE A 58 -2.73 -6.69 4.73
N SER A 59 -3.66 -7.37 5.36
CA SER A 59 -5.08 -7.19 5.07
C SER A 59 -5.58 -5.78 5.37
N ASP A 60 -4.82 -5.02 6.15
CA ASP A 60 -5.19 -3.64 6.48
C ASP A 60 -4.73 -2.66 5.42
N ILE A 61 -3.85 -3.07 4.52
CA ILE A 61 -3.28 -2.16 3.53
C ILE A 61 -3.57 -2.57 2.09
N MET A 62 -3.98 -3.79 1.84
CA MET A 62 -4.28 -4.23 0.48
C MET A 62 -5.42 -5.23 0.45
N GLU A 63 -5.99 -5.39 -0.71
CA GLU A 63 -7.02 -6.40 -0.95
C GLU A 63 -6.98 -6.80 -2.41
N LEU A 64 -7.61 -7.91 -2.72
CA LEU A 64 -7.75 -8.35 -4.09
C LEU A 64 -9.12 -7.91 -4.60
N THR A 65 -9.14 -7.43 -5.82
CA THR A 65 -10.39 -7.01 -6.46
C THR A 65 -10.62 -7.89 -7.68
N ASP A 66 -11.87 -8.07 -8.04
CA ASP A 66 -12.23 -8.84 -9.22
C ASP A 66 -12.53 -7.88 -10.36
N GLU A 67 -11.54 -7.73 -11.23
CA GLU A 67 -11.66 -6.78 -12.33
C GLU A 67 -12.69 -7.19 -13.38
N ARG A 68 -13.06 -8.46 -13.39
CA ARG A 68 -14.01 -8.91 -14.40
C ARG A 68 -15.38 -8.27 -14.23
N THR A 69 -15.68 -7.85 -13.01
CA THR A 69 -16.98 -7.23 -12.76
C THR A 69 -17.13 -5.88 -13.43
N GLU A 70 -16.04 -5.33 -13.90
CA GLU A 70 -16.03 -4.00 -14.49
C GLU A 70 -16.28 -4.05 -16.00
N GLN A 71 -16.39 -5.21 -16.55
CA GLN A 71 -16.50 -5.34 -18.01
C GLN A 71 -17.91 -5.63 -18.47
#